data_ff8680337295ee890443f66935aa5fde
#
_entry.id   ff8680337295ee890443f66935aa5fde
#
_cell.length_a   1.000
_cell.length_b   1.000
_cell.length_c   1.000
_cell.angle_alpha   90.00
_cell.angle_beta   90.00
_cell.angle_gamma   90.00
#
_symmetry.space_group_name_H-M   'P 1'
#
loop_
_entity.id
_entity.type
_entity.pdbx_description
1 polymer ?
#
loop_
_entity_poly.entity_id
_entity_poly.type
_entity_poly.pdbx_seq_one_letter_code
_entity_poly.pdbx_strand_id
1 'polypeptide(L)'
;MLIAVFETETKAYEGLSALKSLHREGDITLYAAAVINKDQNGQIRIKEGADEGPIGTGVGLLTGSLIGLLAGPLGFAIGAATGAMAGMIYDVSDSDINETFIDDVSAALTNGKTAVVCEIDETWTVPVDTKMQAIDGVVFRRLRYEVEEDQLNREAEAISNEYKELREELKVAREADEAKINASIEKLKNKAKAASDHLKKKMDDSKSQFDAKVNAIKDQMKNASERRKAKLEKRMDVLTEEYNARTAKLKQAAKLVSEAFESRKKEEAPVA
;
A
#
# COMPACT_ATOMS: atom_id res chain seq x y z
N MET A 1 -7.01 -4.29 3.15
CA MET A 1 -7.26 -3.17 4.06
C MET A 1 -8.76 -2.99 4.23
N LEU A 2 -9.22 -2.75 5.45
CA LEU A 2 -10.62 -2.53 5.78
C LEU A 2 -10.76 -1.33 6.70
N ILE A 3 -11.78 -0.50 6.46
CA ILE A 3 -12.18 0.59 7.34
C ILE A 3 -13.66 0.38 7.67
N ALA A 4 -13.98 0.40 8.97
CA ALA A 4 -15.36 0.37 9.44
C ALA A 4 -15.68 1.65 10.19
N VAL A 5 -16.65 2.43 9.71
CA VAL A 5 -17.04 3.72 10.28
C VAL A 5 -18.28 3.56 11.15
N PHE A 6 -18.28 4.18 12.31
CA PHE A 6 -19.33 4.11 13.34
C PHE A 6 -19.74 5.49 13.83
N GLU A 7 -20.98 5.61 14.27
CA GLU A 7 -21.52 6.86 14.84
C GLU A 7 -20.88 7.24 16.18
N THR A 8 -20.42 6.25 16.95
CA THR A 8 -19.87 6.47 18.29
C THR A 8 -18.58 5.71 18.52
N GLU A 9 -17.77 6.20 19.45
CA GLU A 9 -16.54 5.56 19.89
C GLU A 9 -16.82 4.17 20.49
N THR A 10 -17.88 4.03 21.28
CA THR A 10 -18.31 2.74 21.86
C THR A 10 -18.56 1.68 20.79
N LYS A 11 -19.31 2.01 19.75
CA LYS A 11 -19.57 1.08 18.63
C LYS A 11 -18.29 0.72 17.86
N ALA A 12 -17.34 1.65 17.73
CA ALA A 12 -16.06 1.35 17.13
C ALA A 12 -15.25 0.32 17.94
N TYR A 13 -15.23 0.43 19.27
CA TYR A 13 -14.59 -0.59 20.13
C TYR A 13 -15.34 -1.93 20.10
N GLU A 14 -16.67 -1.93 20.00
CA GLU A 14 -17.44 -3.16 19.77
C GLU A 14 -17.03 -3.79 18.42
N GLY A 15 -16.87 -2.99 17.37
CA GLY A 15 -16.38 -3.41 16.06
C GLY A 15 -14.99 -4.02 16.13
N LEU A 16 -14.05 -3.35 16.80
CA LEU A 16 -12.70 -3.89 17.02
C LEU A 16 -12.74 -5.22 17.78
N SER A 17 -13.56 -5.32 18.81
CA SER A 17 -13.74 -6.56 19.58
C SER A 17 -14.31 -7.69 18.71
N ALA A 18 -15.26 -7.37 17.83
CA ALA A 18 -15.85 -8.33 16.89
C ALA A 18 -14.79 -8.83 15.88
N LEU A 19 -13.93 -7.95 15.33
CA LEU A 19 -12.82 -8.35 14.48
C LEU A 19 -11.81 -9.25 15.20
N LYS A 20 -11.44 -8.90 16.44
CA LYS A 20 -10.59 -9.74 17.30
C LYS A 20 -11.24 -11.12 17.57
N SER A 21 -12.56 -11.20 17.68
CA SER A 21 -13.29 -12.48 17.82
C SER A 21 -13.22 -13.32 16.55
N LEU A 22 -13.51 -12.73 15.39
CA LEU A 22 -13.41 -13.40 14.09
C LEU A 22 -11.98 -13.92 13.81
N HIS A 23 -10.96 -13.17 14.25
CA HIS A 23 -9.57 -13.62 14.19
C HIS A 23 -9.34 -14.89 15.06
N ARG A 24 -9.81 -14.88 16.31
CA ARG A 24 -9.72 -16.07 17.19
C ARG A 24 -10.51 -17.27 16.65
N GLU A 25 -11.61 -17.01 15.95
CA GLU A 25 -12.45 -18.03 15.32
C GLU A 25 -11.81 -18.57 14.01
N GLY A 26 -10.79 -17.86 13.49
CA GLY A 26 -10.10 -18.20 12.24
C GLY A 26 -10.90 -17.85 10.99
N ASP A 27 -11.93 -17.02 11.10
CA ASP A 27 -12.71 -16.54 9.97
C ASP A 27 -12.00 -15.42 9.22
N ILE A 28 -11.14 -14.67 9.93
CA ILE A 28 -10.20 -13.70 9.34
C ILE A 28 -8.81 -13.86 9.95
N THR A 29 -7.79 -13.27 9.32
CA THR A 29 -6.53 -12.96 9.98
C THR A 29 -6.44 -11.45 10.14
N LEU A 30 -6.46 -10.96 11.38
CA LEU A 30 -6.28 -9.56 11.71
C LEU A 30 -4.80 -9.31 11.96
N TYR A 31 -4.17 -8.50 11.13
CA TYR A 31 -2.73 -8.18 11.22
C TYR A 31 -2.49 -6.94 12.05
N ALA A 32 -3.34 -5.94 11.88
CA ALA A 32 -3.30 -4.70 12.63
C ALA A 32 -4.65 -4.04 12.68
N ALA A 33 -4.88 -3.26 13.70
CA ALA A 33 -6.05 -2.41 13.82
C ALA A 33 -5.71 -1.14 14.60
N ALA A 34 -6.39 -0.05 14.26
CA ALA A 34 -6.37 1.18 15.02
C ALA A 34 -7.78 1.74 15.11
N VAL A 35 -8.11 2.37 16.23
CA VAL A 35 -9.33 3.15 16.39
C VAL A 35 -8.97 4.62 16.19
N ILE A 36 -9.63 5.28 15.25
CA ILE A 36 -9.45 6.70 14.94
C ILE A 36 -10.77 7.44 15.12
N ASN A 37 -10.70 8.66 15.61
CA ASN A 37 -11.86 9.55 15.74
C ASN A 37 -11.59 10.85 14.99
N LYS A 38 -12.59 11.34 14.23
CA LYS A 38 -12.58 12.65 13.63
C LYS A 38 -13.28 13.61 14.59
N ASP A 39 -12.51 14.49 15.22
CA ASP A 39 -13.07 15.43 16.19
C ASP A 39 -13.95 16.51 15.53
N GLN A 40 -14.56 17.38 16.34
CA GLN A 40 -15.47 18.43 15.85
C GLN A 40 -14.76 19.47 14.96
N ASN A 41 -13.43 19.57 15.02
CA ASN A 41 -12.62 20.44 14.19
C ASN A 41 -12.15 19.76 12.89
N GLY A 42 -12.58 18.51 12.64
CA GLY A 42 -12.18 17.73 11.49
C GLY A 42 -10.79 17.07 11.64
N GLN A 43 -10.17 17.15 12.82
CA GLN A 43 -8.88 16.53 13.07
C GLN A 43 -9.03 15.04 13.41
N ILE A 44 -8.21 14.19 12.78
CA ILE A 44 -8.18 12.76 13.09
C ILE A 44 -7.24 12.52 14.26
N ARG A 45 -7.74 11.80 15.26
CA ARG A 45 -6.99 11.38 16.44
C ARG A 45 -7.00 9.87 16.57
N ILE A 46 -5.84 9.30 16.82
CA ILE A 46 -5.73 7.88 17.14
C ILE A 46 -6.11 7.71 18.62
N LYS A 47 -7.11 6.87 18.89
CA LYS A 47 -7.62 6.56 20.23
C LYS A 47 -6.96 5.31 20.80
N GLU A 48 -6.79 4.30 19.97
CA GLU A 48 -6.10 3.06 20.31
C GLU A 48 -5.22 2.69 19.12
N GLY A 49 -3.93 2.53 19.35
CA GLY A 49 -2.96 2.12 18.34
C GLY A 49 -2.76 0.62 18.34
N ALA A 50 -2.30 0.12 17.21
CA ALA A 50 -2.19 -1.28 16.89
C ALA A 50 -0.97 -1.97 17.50
N ASP A 51 -0.73 -1.86 18.79
CA ASP A 51 0.41 -2.55 19.43
C ASP A 51 0.14 -4.02 19.81
N GLU A 52 -1.06 -4.54 19.55
CA GLU A 52 -1.44 -5.90 19.94
C GLU A 52 -1.56 -6.91 18.77
N GLY A 53 -1.10 -6.57 17.58
CA GLY A 53 -0.99 -7.52 16.47
C GLY A 53 0.38 -8.23 16.46
N PRO A 54 0.46 -9.47 15.95
CA PRO A 54 1.73 -10.22 15.88
C PRO A 54 2.75 -9.58 14.92
N ILE A 55 2.42 -8.47 14.28
CA ILE A 55 3.21 -7.79 13.28
C ILE A 55 3.48 -6.35 13.75
N GLY A 56 4.42 -6.19 14.68
CA GLY A 56 4.90 -4.88 15.15
C GLY A 56 5.17 -3.88 14.01
N THR A 57 6.05 -2.97 14.16
CA THR A 57 6.50 -1.86 13.29
C THR A 57 6.12 -1.81 11.80
N GLY A 58 5.98 -2.94 11.08
CA GLY A 58 5.62 -2.95 9.64
C GLY A 58 4.18 -2.49 9.36
N VAL A 59 3.26 -2.70 10.28
CA VAL A 59 1.84 -2.37 10.12
C VAL A 59 1.51 -0.98 10.66
N GLY A 60 2.25 -0.47 11.62
CA GLY A 60 2.15 0.93 12.05
C GLY A 60 2.39 1.92 10.90
N LEU A 61 3.26 1.58 9.95
CA LEU A 61 3.48 2.31 8.71
C LEU A 61 2.24 2.34 7.80
N LEU A 62 1.47 1.26 7.76
CA LEU A 62 0.31 1.12 6.88
C LEU A 62 -0.89 1.90 7.39
N THR A 63 -1.18 1.75 8.67
CA THR A 63 -2.24 2.51 9.35
C THR A 63 -1.90 4.01 9.38
N GLY A 64 -0.64 4.36 9.60
CA GLY A 64 -0.18 5.74 9.65
C GLY A 64 -0.34 6.48 8.31
N SER A 65 0.01 5.85 7.19
CA SER A 65 -0.15 6.45 5.86
C SER A 65 -1.62 6.69 5.50
N LEU A 66 -2.50 5.74 5.82
CA LEU A 66 -3.93 5.87 5.59
C LEU A 66 -4.57 6.95 6.48
N ILE A 67 -4.21 6.99 7.76
CA ILE A 67 -4.65 8.04 8.68
C ILE A 67 -4.19 9.42 8.18
N GLY A 68 -2.97 9.51 7.66
CA GLY A 68 -2.44 10.72 7.03
C GLY A 68 -3.28 11.17 5.83
N LEU A 69 -3.67 10.26 4.95
CA LEU A 69 -4.53 10.54 3.80
C LEU A 69 -5.94 10.99 4.22
N LEU A 70 -6.54 10.32 5.19
CA LEU A 70 -7.88 10.66 5.71
C LEU A 70 -7.92 11.99 6.47
N ALA A 71 -6.81 12.41 7.06
CA ALA A 71 -6.69 13.68 7.77
C ALA A 71 -6.45 14.88 6.84
N GLY A 72 -6.28 14.64 5.53
CA GLY A 72 -6.05 15.67 4.53
C GLY A 72 -4.70 16.39 4.69
N PRO A 73 -4.52 17.60 4.07
CA PRO A 73 -3.24 18.32 4.07
C PRO A 73 -2.67 18.62 5.47
N LEU A 74 -3.53 18.79 6.47
CA LEU A 74 -3.13 19.04 7.87
C LEU A 74 -2.70 17.75 8.60
N GLY A 75 -3.28 16.61 8.24
CA GLY A 75 -2.92 15.32 8.83
C GLY A 75 -1.59 14.77 8.36
N PHE A 76 -1.20 15.15 7.15
CA PHE A 76 0.10 14.80 6.57
C PHE A 76 1.28 15.37 7.40
N ALA A 77 1.12 16.57 7.95
CA ALA A 77 2.13 17.20 8.80
C ALA A 77 2.33 16.48 10.15
N ILE A 78 1.28 15.85 10.70
CA ILE A 78 1.33 15.12 11.97
C ILE A 78 1.88 13.71 11.76
N GLY A 79 1.53 13.04 10.67
CA GLY A 79 2.07 11.73 10.32
C GLY A 79 3.57 11.74 9.99
N ALA A 80 4.06 12.82 9.38
CA ALA A 80 5.48 13.01 9.09
C ALA A 80 6.35 13.22 10.35
N ALA A 81 5.78 13.75 11.43
CA ALA A 81 6.50 13.97 12.69
C ALA A 81 6.76 12.68 13.49
N THR A 82 6.03 11.60 13.23
CA THR A 82 6.23 10.28 13.87
C THR A 82 7.18 9.36 13.09
N GLY A 83 7.89 9.91 12.11
CA GLY A 83 9.09 9.36 11.49
C GLY A 83 8.86 8.19 10.53
N ALA A 84 8.80 8.46 9.25
CA ALA A 84 9.38 7.69 8.16
C ALA A 84 8.90 8.11 6.74
N MET A 85 8.20 9.24 6.58
CA MET A 85 7.66 9.65 5.28
C MET A 85 8.07 11.06 4.86
N ALA A 86 9.31 11.43 5.14
CA ALA A 86 9.93 12.60 4.51
C ALA A 86 10.42 12.19 3.10
N GLY A 87 9.53 12.15 2.11
CA GLY A 87 9.96 11.83 0.75
C GLY A 87 8.87 11.51 -0.27
N MET A 88 7.63 11.35 0.13
CA MET A 88 6.55 11.12 -0.81
C MET A 88 5.58 12.29 -0.83
N ILE A 89 5.96 13.38 -1.46
CA ILE A 89 4.98 14.27 -2.08
C ILE A 89 4.62 13.58 -3.41
N TYR A 90 3.75 12.60 -3.36
CA TYR A 90 3.08 12.15 -4.55
C TYR A 90 2.00 13.19 -4.87
N ASP A 91 2.09 13.72 -6.07
CA ASP A 91 1.00 14.44 -6.70
C ASP A 91 -0.18 13.46 -6.80
N VAL A 92 -1.11 13.54 -5.84
CA VAL A 92 -2.28 12.65 -5.72
C VAL A 92 -3.29 12.92 -6.84
N SER A 93 -2.98 13.91 -7.70
CA SER A 93 -3.91 14.43 -8.69
C SER A 93 -4.16 13.54 -9.91
N ASP A 94 -3.55 12.36 -10.04
CA ASP A 94 -3.65 11.59 -11.30
C ASP A 94 -4.08 10.12 -11.15
N SER A 95 -4.69 9.70 -10.06
CA SER A 95 -5.23 8.33 -9.97
C SER A 95 -6.67 8.28 -9.47
N ASP A 96 -7.61 8.30 -10.41
CA ASP A 96 -9.07 8.23 -10.22
C ASP A 96 -9.57 7.14 -9.24
N ILE A 97 -8.75 6.14 -8.95
CA ILE A 97 -9.16 4.99 -8.15
C ILE A 97 -8.85 5.18 -6.65
N ASN A 98 -7.78 5.92 -6.30
CA ASN A 98 -7.46 6.23 -4.90
C ASN A 98 -8.35 7.33 -4.34
N GLU A 99 -8.71 8.31 -5.16
CA GLU A 99 -9.60 9.39 -4.77
C GLU A 99 -10.95 8.83 -4.32
N THR A 100 -11.58 7.96 -5.10
CA THR A 100 -12.93 7.43 -4.78
C THR A 100 -12.97 6.72 -3.43
N PHE A 101 -11.99 5.88 -3.08
CA PHE A 101 -12.00 5.17 -1.79
C PHE A 101 -11.78 6.11 -0.60
N ILE A 102 -10.83 7.03 -0.72
CA ILE A 102 -10.55 8.02 0.33
C ILE A 102 -11.73 8.98 0.45
N ASP A 103 -12.34 9.37 -0.67
CA ASP A 103 -13.51 10.24 -0.68
C ASP A 103 -14.72 9.56 -0.05
N ASP A 104 -14.99 8.30 -0.39
CA ASP A 104 -16.08 7.50 0.20
C ASP A 104 -15.92 7.37 1.72
N VAL A 105 -14.70 7.04 2.18
CA VAL A 105 -14.40 6.95 3.61
C VAL A 105 -14.50 8.31 4.28
N SER A 106 -13.98 9.37 3.64
CA SER A 106 -14.00 10.73 4.18
C SER A 106 -15.43 11.28 4.28
N ALA A 107 -16.27 10.96 3.31
CA ALA A 107 -17.69 11.29 3.32
C ALA A 107 -18.46 10.57 4.43
N ALA A 108 -18.11 9.33 4.71
CA ALA A 108 -18.71 8.54 5.78
C ALA A 108 -18.17 8.94 7.17
N LEU A 109 -16.86 9.19 7.29
CA LEU A 109 -16.17 9.61 8.52
C LEU A 109 -16.32 11.13 8.72
N THR A 110 -17.52 11.57 9.05
CA THR A 110 -17.82 12.97 9.38
C THR A 110 -17.36 13.34 10.79
N ASN A 111 -17.38 14.63 11.12
CA ASN A 111 -16.96 15.13 12.44
C ASN A 111 -17.75 14.46 13.57
N GLY A 112 -17.06 14.01 14.58
CA GLY A 112 -17.59 13.30 15.73
C GLY A 112 -17.67 11.78 15.58
N LYS A 113 -17.56 11.24 14.35
CA LYS A 113 -17.56 9.81 14.10
C LYS A 113 -16.21 9.14 14.40
N THR A 114 -16.27 7.83 14.58
CA THR A 114 -15.10 7.00 14.91
C THR A 114 -15.00 5.86 13.89
N ALA A 115 -13.80 5.49 13.51
CA ALA A 115 -13.58 4.36 12.62
C ALA A 115 -12.56 3.37 13.19
N VAL A 116 -12.74 2.09 12.85
CA VAL A 116 -11.72 1.07 12.97
C VAL A 116 -11.02 0.94 11.62
N VAL A 117 -9.73 1.18 11.61
CA VAL A 117 -8.86 1.00 10.43
C VAL A 117 -8.04 -0.25 10.68
N CYS A 118 -8.10 -1.22 9.77
CA CYS A 118 -7.38 -2.47 9.99
C CYS A 118 -6.86 -3.09 8.68
N GLU A 119 -5.82 -3.89 8.83
CA GLU A 119 -5.36 -4.80 7.80
C GLU A 119 -5.80 -6.22 8.17
N ILE A 120 -6.59 -6.81 7.30
CA ILE A 120 -7.11 -8.16 7.44
C ILE A 120 -6.94 -8.96 6.17
N ASP A 121 -6.83 -10.29 6.32
CA ASP A 121 -7.12 -11.24 5.26
C ASP A 121 -8.43 -11.96 5.59
N GLU A 122 -9.34 -11.93 4.64
CA GLU A 122 -10.64 -12.61 4.69
C GLU A 122 -10.83 -13.42 3.41
N THR A 123 -11.17 -14.70 3.54
CA THR A 123 -11.53 -15.52 2.38
C THR A 123 -12.98 -15.29 1.96
N TRP A 124 -13.79 -14.74 2.85
CA TRP A 124 -15.21 -14.55 2.71
C TRP A 124 -15.65 -13.34 3.55
N THR A 125 -16.33 -12.39 2.92
CA THR A 125 -16.65 -11.09 3.52
C THR A 125 -17.83 -11.14 4.52
N VAL A 126 -18.74 -12.12 4.35
CA VAL A 126 -19.99 -12.20 5.12
C VAL A 126 -19.79 -12.20 6.65
N PRO A 127 -18.81 -12.89 7.25
CA PRO A 127 -18.62 -12.85 8.70
C PRO A 127 -18.33 -11.42 9.21
N VAL A 128 -17.49 -10.67 8.52
CA VAL A 128 -17.17 -9.28 8.88
C VAL A 128 -18.39 -8.39 8.67
N ASP A 129 -19.03 -8.48 7.49
CA ASP A 129 -20.19 -7.65 7.15
C ASP A 129 -21.32 -7.84 8.14
N THR A 130 -21.65 -9.10 8.48
CA THR A 130 -22.70 -9.42 9.46
C THR A 130 -22.40 -8.81 10.84
N LYS A 131 -21.15 -8.92 11.31
CA LYS A 131 -20.75 -8.37 12.61
C LYS A 131 -20.78 -6.85 12.63
N MET A 132 -20.28 -6.21 11.57
CA MET A 132 -20.26 -4.75 11.48
C MET A 132 -21.68 -4.17 11.31
N GLN A 133 -22.50 -4.79 10.47
CA GLN A 133 -23.89 -4.38 10.26
C GLN A 133 -24.72 -4.48 11.55
N ALA A 134 -24.48 -5.49 12.38
CA ALA A 134 -25.19 -5.66 13.65
C ALA A 134 -24.97 -4.51 14.65
N ILE A 135 -23.92 -3.70 14.46
CA ILE A 135 -23.57 -2.53 15.27
C ILE A 135 -23.59 -1.22 14.45
N ASP A 136 -24.33 -1.22 13.35
CA ASP A 136 -24.49 -0.08 12.42
C ASP A 136 -23.15 0.45 11.87
N GLY A 137 -22.17 -0.42 11.66
CA GLY A 137 -20.89 -0.09 11.04
C GLY A 137 -20.97 -0.09 9.51
N VAL A 138 -20.46 0.96 8.88
CA VAL A 138 -20.30 1.05 7.42
C VAL A 138 -18.90 0.60 7.05
N VAL A 139 -18.80 -0.44 6.22
CA VAL A 139 -17.52 -1.09 5.88
C VAL A 139 -17.05 -0.71 4.49
N PHE A 140 -15.79 -0.30 4.41
CA PHE A 140 -15.06 -0.01 3.19
C PHE A 140 -13.88 -0.98 3.07
N ARG A 141 -13.65 -1.52 1.85
CA ARG A 141 -12.56 -2.46 1.55
C ARG A 141 -11.74 -1.99 0.36
N ARG A 142 -10.44 -2.19 0.42
CA ARG A 142 -9.55 -1.95 -0.71
C ARG A 142 -8.34 -2.88 -0.67
N LEU A 143 -7.96 -3.41 -1.83
CA LEU A 143 -6.67 -4.06 -2.03
C LEU A 143 -5.64 -2.96 -2.20
N ARG A 144 -4.86 -2.71 -1.16
CA ARG A 144 -3.94 -1.58 -1.08
C ARG A 144 -2.85 -1.58 -2.14
N TYR A 145 -2.33 -2.75 -2.49
CA TYR A 145 -1.15 -2.87 -3.35
C TYR A 145 -1.46 -2.74 -4.85
N GLU A 146 -2.68 -2.96 -5.30
CA GLU A 146 -3.03 -2.90 -6.72
C GLU A 146 -2.79 -1.52 -7.30
N VAL A 147 -3.16 -0.50 -6.58
CA VAL A 147 -3.01 0.89 -7.02
C VAL A 147 -1.55 1.33 -7.04
N GLU A 148 -0.79 1.01 -5.96
CA GLU A 148 0.63 1.34 -5.88
C GLU A 148 1.44 0.67 -7.00
N GLU A 149 1.13 -0.58 -7.30
CA GLU A 149 1.86 -1.36 -8.31
C GLU A 149 1.56 -0.90 -9.73
N ASP A 150 0.31 -0.59 -10.03
CA ASP A 150 -0.09 -0.07 -11.34
C ASP A 150 0.54 1.30 -11.59
N GLN A 151 0.64 2.15 -10.56
CA GLN A 151 1.34 3.43 -10.66
C GLN A 151 2.83 3.26 -10.90
N LEU A 152 3.50 2.36 -10.16
CA LEU A 152 4.92 2.06 -10.35
C LEU A 152 5.22 1.51 -11.75
N ASN A 153 4.34 0.66 -12.29
CA ASN A 153 4.48 0.16 -13.65
C ASN A 153 4.33 1.27 -14.69
N ARG A 154 3.32 2.15 -14.55
CA ARG A 154 3.14 3.31 -15.45
C ARG A 154 4.35 4.26 -15.40
N GLU A 155 4.88 4.53 -14.21
CA GLU A 155 6.08 5.35 -14.06
C GLU A 155 7.29 4.71 -14.75
N ALA A 156 7.48 3.40 -14.59
CA ALA A 156 8.55 2.66 -15.24
C ALA A 156 8.42 2.68 -16.79
N GLU A 157 7.20 2.52 -17.31
CA GLU A 157 6.90 2.61 -18.73
C GLU A 157 7.15 4.03 -19.27
N ALA A 158 6.71 5.06 -18.55
CA ALA A 158 6.94 6.45 -18.92
C ALA A 158 8.44 6.77 -19.01
N ILE A 159 9.23 6.38 -18.00
CA ILE A 159 10.69 6.54 -18.01
C ILE A 159 11.32 5.81 -19.21
N SER A 160 10.89 4.58 -19.49
CA SER A 160 11.40 3.78 -20.60
C SER A 160 11.09 4.44 -21.96
N ASN A 161 9.86 4.94 -22.13
CA ASN A 161 9.44 5.56 -23.40
C ASN A 161 10.13 6.92 -23.61
N GLU A 162 10.16 7.78 -22.59
CA GLU A 162 10.85 9.07 -22.65
C GLU A 162 12.35 8.89 -22.98
N TYR A 163 12.99 7.86 -22.43
CA TYR A 163 14.39 7.56 -22.76
C TYR A 163 14.57 7.16 -24.23
N LYS A 164 13.67 6.33 -24.76
CA LYS A 164 13.71 5.93 -26.18
C LYS A 164 13.52 7.14 -27.09
N GLU A 165 12.57 8.01 -26.80
CA GLU A 165 12.30 9.23 -27.56
C GLU A 165 13.52 10.16 -27.57
N LEU A 166 14.10 10.45 -26.41
CA LEU A 166 15.31 11.27 -26.31
C LEU A 166 16.49 10.67 -27.06
N ARG A 167 16.60 9.35 -27.11
CA ARG A 167 17.65 8.66 -27.88
C ARG A 167 17.42 8.76 -29.38
N GLU A 168 16.20 8.67 -29.86
CA GLU A 168 15.90 8.89 -31.27
C GLU A 168 16.13 10.36 -31.69
N GLU A 169 15.73 11.32 -30.85
CA GLU A 169 16.01 12.73 -31.04
C GLU A 169 17.52 13.00 -31.16
N LEU A 170 18.33 12.38 -30.29
CA LEU A 170 19.78 12.57 -30.28
C LEU A 170 20.44 12.09 -31.59
N LYS A 171 19.89 11.05 -32.26
CA LYS A 171 20.45 10.53 -33.53
C LYS A 171 20.32 11.52 -34.68
N VAL A 172 19.34 12.42 -34.64
CA VAL A 172 19.02 13.38 -35.68
C VAL A 172 19.27 14.83 -35.25
N ALA A 173 19.74 15.03 -34.04
CA ALA A 173 19.96 16.34 -33.45
C ALA A 173 21.09 17.09 -34.17
N ARG A 174 20.98 18.43 -34.20
CA ARG A 174 22.08 19.31 -34.60
C ARG A 174 23.00 19.50 -33.39
N GLU A 175 24.30 19.76 -33.65
CA GLU A 175 25.31 19.96 -32.61
C GLU A 175 24.91 20.98 -31.52
N ALA A 176 24.13 22.01 -31.88
CA ALA A 176 23.62 23.00 -30.94
C ALA A 176 22.56 22.47 -29.98
N ASP A 177 21.85 21.41 -30.33
CA ASP A 177 20.74 20.82 -29.52
C ASP A 177 21.18 19.58 -28.75
N GLU A 178 22.29 18.93 -29.16
CA GLU A 178 22.81 17.71 -28.47
C GLU A 178 23.05 17.91 -26.97
N ALA A 179 23.60 19.08 -26.60
CA ALA A 179 23.85 19.38 -25.17
C ALA A 179 22.58 19.42 -24.34
N LYS A 180 21.47 19.92 -24.89
CA LYS A 180 20.18 19.97 -24.20
C LYS A 180 19.57 18.57 -24.03
N ILE A 181 19.62 17.78 -25.11
CA ILE A 181 19.10 16.39 -25.10
C ILE A 181 19.91 15.55 -24.13
N ASN A 182 21.23 15.65 -24.12
CA ASN A 182 22.07 14.95 -23.16
C ASN A 182 21.78 15.36 -21.71
N ALA A 183 21.51 16.64 -21.42
CA ALA A 183 21.10 17.09 -20.11
C ALA A 183 19.74 16.51 -19.69
N SER A 184 18.79 16.34 -20.62
CA SER A 184 17.51 15.68 -20.36
C SER A 184 17.70 14.19 -20.08
N ILE A 185 18.55 13.50 -20.84
CA ILE A 185 18.91 12.10 -20.60
C ILE A 185 19.54 11.93 -19.19
N GLU A 186 20.43 12.81 -18.76
CA GLU A 186 21.01 12.72 -17.41
C GLU A 186 19.97 12.96 -16.29
N LYS A 187 19.04 13.88 -16.48
CA LYS A 187 17.91 14.05 -15.55
C LYS A 187 17.06 12.78 -15.46
N LEU A 188 16.76 12.18 -16.62
CA LEU A 188 15.96 10.97 -16.70
C LEU A 188 16.67 9.77 -16.04
N LYS A 189 17.99 9.66 -16.17
CA LYS A 189 18.79 8.64 -15.46
C LYS A 189 18.71 8.79 -13.95
N ASN A 190 18.74 10.02 -13.43
CA ASN A 190 18.59 10.26 -12.01
C ASN A 190 17.18 9.87 -11.53
N LYS A 191 16.14 10.18 -12.32
CA LYS A 191 14.76 9.75 -12.04
C LYS A 191 14.66 8.22 -12.06
N ALA A 192 15.23 7.55 -13.06
CA ALA A 192 15.26 6.10 -13.17
C ALA A 192 15.98 5.42 -12.00
N LYS A 193 17.10 6.01 -11.55
CA LYS A 193 17.80 5.51 -10.36
C LYS A 193 16.92 5.59 -9.12
N ALA A 194 16.28 6.73 -8.89
CA ALA A 194 15.35 6.90 -7.77
C ALA A 194 14.18 5.91 -7.83
N ALA A 195 13.57 5.71 -9.01
CA ALA A 195 12.52 4.72 -9.24
C ALA A 195 13.02 3.28 -8.97
N SER A 196 14.23 2.94 -9.43
CA SER A 196 14.84 1.63 -9.16
C SER A 196 15.09 1.38 -7.67
N ASP A 197 15.58 2.37 -6.95
CA ASP A 197 15.83 2.28 -5.51
C ASP A 197 14.49 2.14 -4.75
N HIS A 198 13.46 2.87 -5.19
CA HIS A 198 12.11 2.76 -4.65
C HIS A 198 11.50 1.37 -4.89
N LEU A 199 11.61 0.83 -6.12
CA LEU A 199 11.14 -0.52 -6.45
C LEU A 199 11.84 -1.59 -5.60
N LYS A 200 13.16 -1.49 -5.39
CA LYS A 200 13.89 -2.41 -4.49
C LYS A 200 13.35 -2.36 -3.08
N LYS A 201 13.19 -1.16 -2.52
CA LYS A 201 12.61 -0.97 -1.19
C LYS A 201 11.22 -1.59 -1.11
N LYS A 202 10.35 -1.38 -2.12
CA LYS A 202 9.01 -1.97 -2.17
C LYS A 202 9.04 -3.50 -2.24
N MET A 203 10.02 -4.11 -2.94
CA MET A 203 10.19 -5.56 -2.95
C MET A 203 10.61 -6.10 -1.59
N ASP A 204 11.55 -5.44 -0.91
CA ASP A 204 12.00 -5.82 0.43
C ASP A 204 10.87 -5.67 1.45
N ASP A 205 10.13 -4.56 1.41
CA ASP A 205 8.95 -4.32 2.26
C ASP A 205 7.86 -5.37 2.00
N SER A 206 7.61 -5.71 0.72
CA SER A 206 6.65 -6.75 0.33
C SER A 206 7.02 -8.12 0.89
N LYS A 207 8.31 -8.48 0.83
CA LYS A 207 8.82 -9.72 1.40
C LYS A 207 8.66 -9.74 2.92
N SER A 208 9.06 -8.67 3.59
CA SER A 208 8.93 -8.55 5.04
C SER A 208 7.48 -8.69 5.50
N GLN A 209 6.54 -8.03 4.78
CA GLN A 209 5.10 -8.13 5.05
C GLN A 209 4.59 -9.55 4.82
N PHE A 210 4.99 -10.21 3.73
CA PHE A 210 4.61 -11.60 3.44
C PHE A 210 5.09 -12.54 4.54
N ASP A 211 6.36 -12.46 4.93
CA ASP A 211 6.94 -13.30 5.98
C ASP A 211 6.21 -13.10 7.32
N ALA A 212 5.87 -11.85 7.66
CA ALA A 212 5.14 -11.52 8.86
C ALA A 212 3.70 -12.09 8.82
N LYS A 213 3.00 -11.97 7.68
CA LYS A 213 1.65 -12.51 7.49
C LYS A 213 1.64 -14.04 7.57
N VAL A 214 2.62 -14.71 6.95
CA VAL A 214 2.81 -16.18 7.04
C VAL A 214 2.99 -16.60 8.50
N ASN A 215 3.80 -15.88 9.26
CA ASN A 215 4.03 -16.19 10.67
C ASN A 215 2.74 -16.03 11.50
N ALA A 216 1.96 -14.97 11.27
CA ALA A 216 0.68 -14.76 11.94
C ALA A 216 -0.32 -15.91 11.66
N ILE A 217 -0.42 -16.36 10.41
CA ILE A 217 -1.26 -17.51 10.04
C ILE A 217 -0.76 -18.78 10.74
N LYS A 218 0.56 -19.03 10.73
CA LYS A 218 1.15 -20.19 11.44
C LYS A 218 0.87 -20.16 12.94
N ASP A 219 0.92 -18.98 13.56
CA ASP A 219 0.59 -18.84 14.98
C ASP A 219 -0.89 -19.14 15.28
N GLN A 220 -1.81 -18.69 14.41
CA GLN A 220 -3.21 -19.10 14.48
C GLN A 220 -3.39 -20.61 14.36
N MET A 221 -2.58 -21.29 13.49
CA MET A 221 -2.68 -22.73 13.28
C MET A 221 -2.25 -23.56 14.49
N LYS A 222 -1.34 -23.06 15.34
CA LYS A 222 -0.82 -23.80 16.52
C LYS A 222 -1.92 -24.33 17.43
N ASN A 223 -2.96 -23.54 17.64
CA ASN A 223 -4.07 -23.86 18.56
C ASN A 223 -5.41 -24.07 17.83
N ALA A 224 -5.38 -24.26 16.52
CA ALA A 224 -6.57 -24.39 15.69
C ALA A 224 -7.07 -25.83 15.65
N SER A 225 -8.41 -26.02 15.62
CA SER A 225 -9.01 -27.32 15.27
C SER A 225 -8.73 -27.64 13.80
N GLU A 226 -8.83 -28.93 13.41
CA GLU A 226 -8.57 -29.37 12.04
C GLU A 226 -9.39 -28.57 10.99
N ARG A 227 -10.65 -28.29 11.29
CA ARG A 227 -11.51 -27.46 10.42
C ARG A 227 -10.95 -26.03 10.25
N ARG A 228 -10.39 -25.46 11.32
CA ARG A 228 -9.77 -24.13 11.26
C ARG A 228 -8.43 -24.14 10.54
N LYS A 229 -7.63 -25.18 10.74
CA LYS A 229 -6.38 -25.37 10.03
C LYS A 229 -6.58 -25.39 8.51
N ALA A 230 -7.58 -26.16 8.03
CA ALA A 230 -7.89 -26.20 6.60
C ALA A 230 -8.30 -24.84 6.03
N LYS A 231 -8.99 -23.97 6.82
CA LYS A 231 -9.27 -22.59 6.39
C LYS A 231 -8.01 -21.72 6.33
N LEU A 232 -7.11 -21.88 7.30
CA LEU A 232 -5.86 -21.13 7.38
C LEU A 232 -4.87 -21.54 6.30
N GLU A 233 -4.83 -22.83 5.94
CA GLU A 233 -4.05 -23.34 4.80
C GLU A 233 -4.49 -22.68 3.49
N LYS A 234 -5.80 -22.67 3.18
CA LYS A 234 -6.32 -22.00 2.00
C LYS A 234 -5.96 -20.49 1.98
N ARG A 235 -5.98 -19.85 3.14
CA ARG A 235 -5.60 -18.44 3.25
C ARG A 235 -4.11 -18.25 2.98
N MET A 236 -3.27 -19.18 3.42
CA MET A 236 -1.84 -19.15 3.13
C MET A 236 -1.56 -19.35 1.64
N ASP A 237 -2.33 -20.20 0.97
CA ASP A 237 -2.22 -20.40 -0.49
C ASP A 237 -2.56 -19.10 -1.24
N VAL A 238 -3.70 -18.46 -0.91
CA VAL A 238 -4.10 -17.17 -1.51
C VAL A 238 -3.03 -16.09 -1.26
N LEU A 239 -2.55 -15.97 -0.02
CA LEU A 239 -1.50 -15.01 0.32
C LEU A 239 -0.22 -15.25 -0.48
N THR A 240 0.13 -16.51 -0.73
CA THR A 240 1.31 -16.89 -1.52
C THR A 240 1.12 -16.53 -3.00
N GLU A 241 -0.06 -16.78 -3.56
CA GLU A 241 -0.40 -16.40 -4.94
C GLU A 241 -0.36 -14.88 -5.12
N GLU A 242 -0.96 -14.12 -4.20
CA GLU A 242 -0.93 -12.65 -4.20
C GLU A 242 0.50 -12.11 -4.12
N TYR A 243 1.33 -12.64 -3.20
CA TYR A 243 2.74 -12.25 -3.08
C TYR A 243 3.53 -12.51 -4.36
N ASN A 244 3.32 -13.67 -4.98
CA ASN A 244 3.99 -14.03 -6.24
C ASN A 244 3.56 -13.11 -7.39
N ALA A 245 2.27 -12.84 -7.54
CA ALA A 245 1.74 -11.93 -8.55
C ALA A 245 2.31 -10.51 -8.37
N ARG A 246 2.30 -10.01 -7.14
CA ARG A 246 2.87 -8.72 -6.76
C ARG A 246 4.36 -8.64 -7.08
N THR A 247 5.14 -9.63 -6.66
CA THR A 247 6.57 -9.67 -6.91
C THR A 247 6.89 -9.72 -8.40
N ALA A 248 6.06 -10.40 -9.20
CA ALA A 248 6.22 -10.44 -10.66
C ALA A 248 6.01 -9.05 -11.28
N LYS A 249 4.97 -8.31 -10.88
CA LYS A 249 4.73 -6.94 -11.35
C LYS A 249 5.88 -5.98 -10.98
N LEU A 250 6.35 -6.00 -9.73
CA LEU A 250 7.47 -5.17 -9.28
C LEU A 250 8.77 -5.51 -10.04
N LYS A 251 9.03 -6.78 -10.32
CA LYS A 251 10.17 -7.20 -11.15
C LYS A 251 10.03 -6.73 -12.59
N GLN A 252 8.82 -6.76 -13.15
CA GLN A 252 8.56 -6.24 -14.50
C GLN A 252 8.86 -4.74 -14.58
N ALA A 253 8.37 -3.94 -13.60
CA ALA A 253 8.67 -2.51 -13.53
C ALA A 253 10.19 -2.25 -13.40
N ALA A 254 10.87 -2.99 -12.53
CA ALA A 254 12.33 -2.86 -12.37
C ALA A 254 13.09 -3.22 -13.66
N LYS A 255 12.62 -4.23 -14.39
CA LYS A 255 13.18 -4.63 -15.69
C LYS A 255 13.00 -3.53 -16.73
N LEU A 256 11.82 -2.92 -16.85
CA LEU A 256 11.56 -1.81 -17.78
C LEU A 256 12.51 -0.62 -17.53
N VAL A 257 12.70 -0.26 -16.25
CA VAL A 257 13.64 0.80 -15.88
C VAL A 257 15.08 0.42 -16.21
N SER A 258 15.53 -0.83 -15.95
CA SER A 258 16.91 -1.24 -16.22
C SER A 258 17.21 -1.39 -17.70
N GLU A 259 16.33 -2.02 -18.46
CA GLU A 259 16.51 -2.26 -19.90
C GLU A 259 16.59 -0.95 -20.70
N ALA A 260 15.86 0.08 -20.28
CA ALA A 260 15.95 1.39 -20.90
C ALA A 260 17.39 1.94 -20.90
N PHE A 261 18.20 1.60 -19.88
CA PHE A 261 19.56 2.16 -19.71
C PHE A 261 20.68 1.14 -19.95
N GLU A 262 20.41 -0.18 -19.98
CA GLU A 262 21.43 -1.23 -20.25
C GLU A 262 21.73 -1.43 -21.72
N SER A 263 20.82 -1.07 -22.61
CA SER A 263 21.04 -1.10 -24.06
C SER A 263 22.25 -0.26 -24.50
N ARG A 264 22.66 0.71 -23.67
CA ARG A 264 23.85 1.53 -23.88
C ARG A 264 25.18 0.77 -23.82
N LYS A 265 25.33 -0.23 -22.93
CA LYS A 265 26.60 -0.95 -22.76
C LYS A 265 26.96 -1.84 -23.97
N LYS A 266 25.97 -2.19 -24.80
CA LYS A 266 26.19 -3.02 -25.99
C LYS A 266 26.48 -2.18 -27.27
N GLU A 267 26.00 -0.94 -27.33
CA GLU A 267 26.25 -0.04 -28.50
C GLU A 267 27.55 0.77 -28.38
N GLU A 268 28.05 0.99 -27.15
CA GLU A 268 29.30 1.74 -26.93
C GLU A 268 30.54 0.82 -26.84
N ALA A 269 30.42 -0.49 -27.04
CA ALA A 269 31.57 -1.36 -27.17
C ALA A 269 32.31 -1.06 -28.49
N PRO A 270 33.58 -0.64 -28.45
CA PRO A 270 34.30 -0.39 -29.69
C PRO A 270 34.35 -1.68 -30.50
N VAL A 271 33.95 -1.58 -31.79
CA VAL A 271 34.16 -2.63 -32.76
C VAL A 271 35.66 -2.81 -32.86
N ALA A 272 36.20 -3.94 -32.36
CA ALA A 272 37.59 -4.32 -32.40
C ALA A 272 37.99 -4.74 -33.83
#